data_af8d8ffa0a0cac6b1b87d0ca93cfbd91
#
_entry.id   af8d8ffa0a0cac6b1b87d0ca93cfbd91
#
_cell.length_a   1.000
_cell.length_b   1.000
_cell.length_c   1.000
_cell.angle_alpha   90.00
_cell.angle_beta   90.00
_cell.angle_gamma   90.00
#
_symmetry.space_group_name_H-M   'P 1'
#
loop_
_entity.id
_entity.type
_entity.pdbx_description
1 polymer ?
#
loop_
_entity_poly.entity_id
_entity_poly.type
_entity_poly.pdbx_seq_one_letter_code
_entity_poly.pdbx_strand_id
1 'polypeptide(L)'
;MTAVVIGGGVLVNTALNPPVNSFDSAMVRLERRLLPSITVESAMSPAALASGVAPLPMAERLPQAAAFPLHGSPAGGMTLSGNTLRVEIVSSLEKADNQRASGRWLVDAAERFNRRGERGSDGRRIEVVLRPIASGLAAQMLVAGGYRPAGYSPASQQWLELLRLDGVTPTLLQPSLVGNRSVIAVRGGAWKQSGGGTLAFGPVMERTLAGQLRMGTCNPYLCSPGLDFMHTLLWTTAGHTGQGGALQAAELERGSIQRSLELFQQRVSRIDPTYIEQIEIWKRRPEALDAAVMAEQSYRQLQREPGFGDLVAVPFGADQGSPLVALPWTTGPERQALERFGRFVTSSPLQALARSQDFGDPSPVPATARPPRADGEVLSKVQRLWKQRKDGGRTVYLQLLVDVSGSMNENDRLSQLKRALTVASGAINSGNQVGLISFSDKPTRLMPLQPYDENSRARLLATAQGLQADGATALYDGLAVALHDLMQARRRDPNGRFHLLVLSDGLATKGLRLGDLRSVIENSDITITPIAYGDVNDGELREIAAIREGAVYRGDPKRILPLINDLFQTAL
;
A
#
# COMPACT_ATOMS: atom_id res chain seq x y z
N MET A 1 -11.84 49.37 -37.46
CA MET A 1 -10.57 49.53 -36.75
C MET A 1 -10.50 48.83 -35.41
N THR A 2 -11.36 47.88 -35.11
CA THR A 2 -11.45 47.22 -33.76
C THR A 2 -10.95 45.77 -33.78
N ALA A 3 -10.62 45.19 -34.92
CA ALA A 3 -10.22 43.78 -35.04
C ALA A 3 -8.68 43.54 -34.88
N VAL A 4 -7.85 44.57 -34.97
CA VAL A 4 -6.36 44.46 -34.93
C VAL A 4 -5.84 44.44 -33.49
N VAL A 5 -6.57 44.99 -32.51
CA VAL A 5 -6.14 45.10 -31.11
C VAL A 5 -6.33 43.75 -30.38
N ILE A 6 -7.30 42.93 -30.76
CA ILE A 6 -7.52 41.60 -30.11
C ILE A 6 -6.47 40.60 -30.52
N GLY A 7 -6.00 40.63 -31.79
CA GLY A 7 -4.95 39.75 -32.28
C GLY A 7 -3.57 40.05 -31.65
N GLY A 8 -3.25 41.32 -31.42
CA GLY A 8 -1.99 41.73 -30.79
C GLY A 8 -1.90 41.31 -29.31
N GLY A 9 -3.00 41.38 -28.57
CA GLY A 9 -3.05 40.97 -27.15
C GLY A 9 -2.85 39.46 -26.96
N VAL A 10 -3.40 38.63 -27.83
CA VAL A 10 -3.22 37.17 -27.79
C VAL A 10 -1.81 36.77 -28.18
N LEU A 11 -1.23 37.40 -29.23
CA LEU A 11 0.15 37.12 -29.63
C LEU A 11 1.19 37.58 -28.62
N VAL A 12 0.98 38.72 -27.96
CA VAL A 12 1.87 39.21 -26.91
C VAL A 12 1.75 38.33 -25.67
N ASN A 13 0.53 37.86 -25.32
CA ASN A 13 0.34 36.98 -24.16
C ASN A 13 0.93 35.58 -24.40
N THR A 14 0.85 35.03 -25.62
CA THR A 14 1.49 33.76 -25.97
C THR A 14 3.01 33.86 -26.09
N ALA A 15 3.55 35.01 -26.50
CA ALA A 15 5.00 35.26 -26.47
C ALA A 15 5.55 35.44 -25.04
N LEU A 16 4.75 36.04 -24.14
CA LEU A 16 5.11 36.22 -22.73
C LEU A 16 4.83 34.98 -21.88
N ASN A 17 3.85 34.13 -22.25
CA ASN A 17 3.49 32.90 -21.58
C ASN A 17 3.35 31.75 -22.59
N PRO A 18 4.47 31.16 -23.04
CA PRO A 18 4.41 30.03 -23.93
C PRO A 18 3.66 28.85 -23.26
N PRO A 19 2.85 28.10 -24.02
CA PRO A 19 2.11 26.97 -23.48
C PRO A 19 3.09 25.93 -22.94
N VAL A 20 2.78 25.39 -21.75
CA VAL A 20 3.54 24.30 -21.15
C VAL A 20 2.90 22.99 -21.62
N ASN A 21 3.56 22.29 -22.52
CA ASN A 21 3.09 21.06 -23.16
C ASN A 21 4.14 19.95 -23.21
N SER A 22 5.26 20.15 -22.55
CA SER A 22 6.38 19.20 -22.49
C SER A 22 7.15 19.37 -21.18
N PHE A 23 7.98 18.38 -20.84
CA PHE A 23 8.89 18.43 -19.72
C PHE A 23 9.83 19.66 -19.77
N ASP A 24 10.41 19.93 -20.95
CA ASP A 24 11.34 21.07 -21.11
C ASP A 24 10.63 22.40 -20.94
N SER A 25 9.43 22.56 -21.50
CA SER A 25 8.64 23.80 -21.30
C SER A 25 8.19 23.99 -19.85
N ALA A 26 7.88 22.88 -19.14
CA ALA A 26 7.58 22.92 -17.72
C ALA A 26 8.79 23.37 -16.89
N MET A 27 9.97 22.86 -17.22
CA MET A 27 11.23 23.23 -16.57
C MET A 27 11.55 24.70 -16.79
N VAL A 28 11.45 25.19 -18.03
CA VAL A 28 11.65 26.60 -18.37
C VAL A 28 10.69 27.51 -17.60
N ARG A 29 9.42 27.11 -17.49
CA ARG A 29 8.44 27.87 -16.70
C ARG A 29 8.81 27.92 -15.22
N LEU A 30 9.22 26.80 -14.62
CA LEU A 30 9.72 26.78 -13.24
C LEU A 30 10.90 27.72 -13.06
N GLU A 31 11.96 27.53 -13.83
CA GLU A 31 13.23 28.25 -13.66
C GLU A 31 13.13 29.75 -13.95
N ARG A 32 12.38 30.15 -14.98
CA ARG A 32 12.34 31.54 -15.42
C ARG A 32 11.20 32.37 -14.87
N ARG A 33 10.14 31.73 -14.36
CA ARG A 33 8.92 32.45 -13.96
C ARG A 33 8.54 32.24 -12.50
N LEU A 34 8.52 30.98 -12.04
CA LEU A 34 7.99 30.69 -10.71
C LEU A 34 9.06 30.81 -9.63
N LEU A 35 10.21 30.15 -9.80
CA LEU A 35 11.27 30.16 -8.79
C LEU A 35 11.85 31.56 -8.50
N PRO A 36 11.99 32.50 -9.47
CA PRO A 36 12.47 33.83 -9.14
C PRO A 36 11.55 34.62 -8.22
N SER A 37 10.27 34.25 -8.09
CA SER A 37 9.32 34.88 -7.15
C SER A 37 9.31 34.24 -5.77
N ILE A 38 10.01 33.12 -5.59
CA ILE A 38 10.02 32.34 -4.36
C ILE A 38 11.32 32.59 -3.59
N THR A 39 11.20 32.99 -2.34
CA THR A 39 12.35 33.05 -1.42
C THR A 39 12.59 31.66 -0.84
N VAL A 40 13.69 31.01 -1.23
CA VAL A 40 14.07 29.68 -0.73
C VAL A 40 15.19 29.82 0.29
N GLU A 41 15.01 29.23 1.45
CA GLU A 41 16.07 29.07 2.44
C GLU A 41 16.78 27.73 2.29
N SER A 42 18.04 27.69 2.74
CA SER A 42 18.82 26.46 2.86
C SER A 42 19.37 26.40 4.28
N ALA A 43 18.88 25.44 5.05
CA ALA A 43 19.36 25.18 6.39
C ALA A 43 19.99 23.77 6.39
N MET A 44 21.30 23.70 6.19
CA MET A 44 22.02 22.43 6.32
C MET A 44 22.12 22.08 7.79
N SER A 45 21.48 20.99 8.20
CA SER A 45 21.65 20.44 9.55
C SER A 45 23.09 19.98 9.77
N PRO A 46 23.77 20.36 10.86
CA PRO A 46 25.12 19.89 11.12
C PRO A 46 25.17 18.38 11.23
N ALA A 47 26.15 17.75 10.58
CA ALA A 47 26.37 16.30 10.61
C ALA A 47 26.61 15.72 12.03
N ALA A 48 26.87 16.60 13.01
CA ALA A 48 27.27 16.22 14.37
C ALA A 48 26.16 15.72 15.29
N LEU A 49 24.87 15.82 14.90
CA LEU A 49 23.75 15.41 15.77
C LEU A 49 23.24 13.98 15.53
N ALA A 50 23.83 13.27 14.58
CA ALA A 50 23.25 11.99 14.09
C ALA A 50 23.71 10.73 14.82
N SER A 51 24.71 10.80 15.69
CA SER A 51 25.19 9.65 16.45
C SER A 51 24.32 9.43 17.69
N GLY A 52 23.29 8.58 17.57
CA GLY A 52 22.54 8.14 18.73
C GLY A 52 21.04 7.89 18.59
N VAL A 53 20.43 8.10 17.43
CA VAL A 53 19.01 7.74 17.26
C VAL A 53 18.93 6.23 17.00
N ALA A 54 18.70 5.47 18.07
CA ALA A 54 18.44 4.04 17.94
C ALA A 54 17.20 3.78 17.08
N PRO A 55 17.20 2.76 16.21
CA PRO A 55 16.01 2.39 15.46
C PRO A 55 14.89 2.05 16.44
N LEU A 56 13.69 2.57 16.18
CA LEU A 56 12.51 2.25 17.00
C LEU A 56 12.28 0.73 17.03
N PRO A 57 11.90 0.16 18.17
CA PRO A 57 11.47 -1.24 18.26
C PRO A 57 10.39 -1.55 17.22
N MET A 58 10.36 -2.78 16.71
CA MET A 58 9.40 -3.18 15.68
C MET A 58 7.94 -2.90 16.09
N ALA A 59 7.59 -3.13 17.36
CA ALA A 59 6.26 -2.85 17.90
C ALA A 59 5.87 -1.36 17.81
N GLU A 60 6.83 -0.44 17.88
CA GLU A 60 6.59 1.00 17.78
C GLU A 60 6.50 1.49 16.32
N ARG A 61 6.97 0.69 15.36
CA ARG A 61 6.89 0.98 13.92
C ARG A 61 5.57 0.54 13.30
N LEU A 62 4.81 -0.32 13.99
CA LEU A 62 3.56 -0.88 13.52
C LEU A 62 2.36 -0.10 14.09
N PRO A 63 1.22 -0.09 13.37
CA PRO A 63 0.02 0.54 13.89
C PRO A 63 -0.47 -0.16 15.16
N GLN A 64 -1.06 0.61 16.05
CA GLN A 64 -1.76 0.04 17.18
C GLN A 64 -3.06 -0.64 16.73
N ALA A 65 -3.43 -1.77 17.32
CA ALA A 65 -4.66 -2.48 16.99
C ALA A 65 -5.92 -1.60 17.11
N ALA A 66 -5.93 -0.65 18.06
CA ALA A 66 -7.01 0.31 18.24
C ALA A 66 -7.25 1.25 17.03
N ALA A 67 -6.28 1.36 16.11
CA ALA A 67 -6.45 2.13 14.87
C ALA A 67 -7.37 1.42 13.85
N PHE A 68 -7.65 0.13 14.03
CA PHE A 68 -8.54 -0.65 13.17
C PHE A 68 -9.90 -0.86 13.83
N PRO A 69 -11.01 -0.77 13.08
CA PRO A 69 -12.34 -0.95 13.64
C PRO A 69 -12.53 -2.36 14.20
N LEU A 70 -13.43 -2.49 15.17
CA LEU A 70 -13.83 -3.77 15.74
C LEU A 70 -15.29 -4.03 15.35
N HIS A 71 -15.58 -5.19 14.77
CA HIS A 71 -16.88 -5.59 14.27
C HIS A 71 -17.43 -6.83 14.98
N GLY A 72 -18.73 -7.09 14.83
CA GLY A 72 -19.40 -8.27 15.39
C GLY A 72 -20.02 -8.05 16.77
N SER A 73 -19.79 -6.91 17.40
CA SER A 73 -20.54 -6.53 18.63
C SER A 73 -21.97 -6.10 18.25
N PRO A 74 -23.00 -6.45 19.05
CA PRO A 74 -24.35 -5.93 18.82
C PRO A 74 -24.35 -4.41 18.80
N ALA A 75 -25.07 -3.80 17.85
CA ALA A 75 -25.27 -2.35 17.82
C ALA A 75 -25.92 -1.88 19.14
N GLY A 76 -25.21 -1.03 19.88
CA GLY A 76 -25.66 -0.51 21.18
C GLY A 76 -24.74 -0.92 22.32
N GLY A 77 -23.46 -0.55 22.24
CA GLY A 77 -22.45 -0.52 23.31
C GLY A 77 -22.84 -1.14 24.67
N MET A 78 -23.14 -2.44 24.70
CA MET A 78 -23.35 -3.11 25.98
C MET A 78 -22.01 -3.09 26.73
N THR A 79 -21.99 -2.35 27.81
CA THR A 79 -20.95 -2.44 28.84
C THR A 79 -20.63 -3.91 29.08
N LEU A 80 -19.35 -4.27 28.96
CA LEU A 80 -18.87 -5.62 29.27
C LEU A 80 -19.31 -5.97 30.68
N SER A 81 -20.34 -6.79 30.82
CA SER A 81 -20.64 -7.39 32.11
C SER A 81 -19.53 -8.40 32.39
N GLY A 82 -19.10 -8.54 33.65
CA GLY A 82 -18.11 -9.53 34.05
C GLY A 82 -18.46 -10.98 33.67
N ASN A 83 -19.63 -11.22 33.08
CA ASN A 83 -20.16 -12.50 32.61
C ASN A 83 -20.03 -12.72 31.09
N THR A 84 -19.15 -11.95 30.41
CA THR A 84 -18.92 -12.10 28.96
C THR A 84 -17.46 -12.48 28.68
N LEU A 85 -17.25 -13.53 27.89
CA LEU A 85 -15.97 -13.91 27.31
C LEU A 85 -15.89 -13.30 25.91
N ARG A 86 -15.18 -12.17 25.77
CA ARG A 86 -14.92 -11.57 24.47
C ARG A 86 -13.74 -12.25 23.82
N VAL A 87 -13.92 -12.73 22.60
CA VAL A 87 -12.92 -13.46 21.81
C VAL A 87 -12.64 -12.66 20.54
N GLU A 88 -11.49 -11.99 20.52
CA GLU A 88 -11.08 -11.19 19.36
C GLU A 88 -10.34 -12.06 18.34
N ILE A 89 -10.76 -11.98 17.09
CA ILE A 89 -10.11 -12.60 15.92
C ILE A 89 -9.63 -11.50 14.99
N VAL A 90 -8.34 -11.43 14.74
CA VAL A 90 -7.83 -10.62 13.62
C VAL A 90 -8.02 -11.39 12.32
N SER A 91 -8.62 -10.74 11.33
CA SER A 91 -9.03 -11.38 10.06
C SER A 91 -8.63 -10.53 8.87
N SER A 92 -8.37 -11.19 7.75
CA SER A 92 -8.12 -10.51 6.47
C SER A 92 -9.32 -9.67 6.02
N LEU A 93 -9.00 -8.63 5.26
CA LEU A 93 -9.95 -7.56 4.88
C LEU A 93 -11.12 -8.08 4.04
N GLU A 94 -10.87 -8.98 3.09
CA GLU A 94 -11.86 -9.42 2.11
C GLU A 94 -13.07 -10.14 2.71
N LYS A 95 -12.97 -10.64 3.95
CA LYS A 95 -14.07 -11.36 4.63
C LYS A 95 -14.59 -10.70 5.91
N ALA A 96 -13.90 -9.66 6.40
CA ALA A 96 -14.25 -9.02 7.69
C ALA A 96 -14.37 -7.49 7.60
N ASP A 97 -14.37 -6.90 6.41
CA ASP A 97 -14.53 -5.46 6.22
C ASP A 97 -16.01 -5.08 6.17
N ASN A 98 -16.46 -4.35 7.20
CA ASN A 98 -17.87 -3.89 7.31
C ASN A 98 -18.20 -2.68 6.41
N GLN A 99 -17.21 -2.03 5.80
CA GLN A 99 -17.43 -0.88 4.92
C GLN A 99 -17.88 -1.30 3.52
N ARG A 100 -17.77 -2.60 3.19
CA ARG A 100 -18.14 -3.17 1.90
C ARG A 100 -19.23 -4.20 2.10
N ALA A 101 -20.32 -4.06 1.37
CA ALA A 101 -21.45 -4.99 1.42
C ALA A 101 -21.02 -6.45 1.16
N SER A 102 -19.97 -6.64 0.38
CA SER A 102 -19.46 -7.92 -0.08
C SER A 102 -18.22 -8.44 0.67
N GLY A 103 -17.68 -7.68 1.63
CA GLY A 103 -16.54 -8.09 2.46
C GLY A 103 -16.93 -8.46 3.89
N ARG A 104 -18.21 -8.48 4.21
CA ARG A 104 -18.69 -8.64 5.59
C ARG A 104 -19.13 -10.04 6.00
N TRP A 105 -18.90 -11.06 5.16
CA TRP A 105 -19.38 -12.43 5.44
C TRP A 105 -19.05 -12.92 6.85
N LEU A 106 -17.78 -12.77 7.29
CA LEU A 106 -17.37 -13.23 8.61
C LEU A 106 -17.94 -12.36 9.74
N VAL A 107 -18.18 -11.07 9.47
CA VAL A 107 -18.90 -10.17 10.41
C VAL A 107 -20.34 -10.63 10.58
N ASP A 108 -21.06 -10.93 9.48
CA ASP A 108 -22.42 -11.46 9.52
C ASP A 108 -22.48 -12.79 10.29
N ALA A 109 -21.47 -13.63 10.10
CA ALA A 109 -21.34 -14.89 10.84
C ALA A 109 -21.14 -14.65 12.35
N ALA A 110 -20.25 -13.72 12.72
CA ALA A 110 -20.01 -13.38 14.14
C ALA A 110 -21.27 -12.79 14.80
N GLU A 111 -21.96 -11.88 14.12
CA GLU A 111 -23.23 -11.33 14.61
C GLU A 111 -24.30 -12.40 14.82
N ARG A 112 -24.44 -13.37 13.89
CA ARG A 112 -25.37 -14.48 14.02
C ARG A 112 -24.98 -15.42 15.16
N PHE A 113 -23.67 -15.71 15.32
CA PHE A 113 -23.16 -16.50 16.42
C PHE A 113 -23.44 -15.84 17.77
N ASN A 114 -23.15 -14.56 17.91
CA ASN A 114 -23.34 -13.79 19.12
C ASN A 114 -24.82 -13.69 19.54
N ARG A 115 -25.75 -13.61 18.56
CA ARG A 115 -27.20 -13.65 18.83
C ARG A 115 -27.69 -14.96 19.44
N ARG A 116 -26.98 -16.08 19.23
CA ARG A 116 -27.33 -17.38 19.86
C ARG A 116 -27.12 -17.39 21.39
N GLY A 117 -26.27 -16.47 21.88
CA GLY A 117 -26.01 -16.36 23.30
C GLY A 117 -25.29 -17.56 23.89
N GLU A 118 -24.46 -18.26 23.11
CA GLU A 118 -23.72 -19.44 23.57
C GLU A 118 -22.83 -19.11 24.75
N ARG A 119 -22.64 -20.09 25.64
CA ARG A 119 -21.83 -19.95 26.86
C ARG A 119 -20.59 -20.86 26.76
N GLY A 120 -19.47 -20.34 27.27
CA GLY A 120 -18.23 -21.09 27.44
C GLY A 120 -18.37 -22.16 28.56
N SER A 121 -17.33 -22.99 28.69
CA SER A 121 -17.22 -23.97 29.76
C SER A 121 -17.16 -23.32 31.16
N ASP A 122 -16.76 -22.05 31.22
CA ASP A 122 -16.72 -21.22 32.43
C ASP A 122 -18.04 -20.48 32.74
N GLY A 123 -19.11 -20.77 31.98
CA GLY A 123 -20.44 -20.20 32.12
C GLY A 123 -20.60 -18.79 31.55
N ARG A 124 -19.53 -18.13 31.12
CA ARG A 124 -19.57 -16.79 30.49
C ARG A 124 -20.23 -16.86 29.13
N ARG A 125 -20.98 -15.82 28.74
CA ARG A 125 -21.51 -15.67 27.40
C ARG A 125 -20.34 -15.39 26.42
N ILE A 126 -20.28 -16.14 25.35
CA ILE A 126 -19.26 -15.94 24.31
C ILE A 126 -19.67 -14.78 23.39
N GLU A 127 -18.76 -13.82 23.18
CA GLU A 127 -18.87 -12.75 22.19
C GLU A 127 -17.66 -12.77 21.27
N VAL A 128 -17.85 -13.13 20.00
CA VAL A 128 -16.81 -13.10 18.97
C VAL A 128 -16.80 -11.74 18.31
N VAL A 129 -15.64 -11.10 18.28
CA VAL A 129 -15.41 -9.82 17.62
C VAL A 129 -14.28 -9.95 16.60
N LEU A 130 -14.38 -9.17 15.52
CA LEU A 130 -13.48 -9.25 14.37
C LEU A 130 -12.75 -7.93 14.18
N ARG A 131 -11.45 -8.01 13.95
CA ARG A 131 -10.65 -6.85 13.56
C ARG A 131 -10.08 -7.08 12.16
N PRO A 132 -10.58 -6.34 11.13
CA PRO A 132 -10.07 -6.45 9.78
C PRO A 132 -8.69 -5.78 9.66
N ILE A 133 -7.68 -6.56 9.38
CA ILE A 133 -6.31 -6.11 9.11
C ILE A 133 -5.75 -6.94 7.96
N ALA A 134 -5.01 -6.32 7.03
CA ALA A 134 -4.33 -7.03 5.96
C ALA A 134 -3.48 -8.17 6.55
N SER A 135 -3.54 -9.36 5.94
CA SER A 135 -2.98 -10.59 6.54
C SER A 135 -1.51 -10.44 6.94
N GLY A 136 -0.68 -9.87 6.08
CA GLY A 136 0.74 -9.69 6.38
C GLY A 136 1.00 -8.65 7.47
N LEU A 137 0.25 -7.54 7.49
CA LEU A 137 0.35 -6.55 8.55
C LEU A 137 -0.04 -7.16 9.91
N ALA A 138 -1.14 -7.92 9.94
CA ALA A 138 -1.54 -8.64 11.15
C ALA A 138 -0.42 -9.58 11.62
N ALA A 139 0.19 -10.36 10.73
CA ALA A 139 1.30 -11.25 11.07
C ALA A 139 2.48 -10.47 11.69
N GLN A 140 2.88 -9.34 11.10
CA GLN A 140 3.93 -8.48 11.65
C GLN A 140 3.58 -7.94 13.05
N MET A 141 2.33 -7.52 13.28
CA MET A 141 1.86 -7.03 14.58
C MET A 141 1.87 -8.13 15.66
N LEU A 142 1.53 -9.38 15.29
CA LEU A 142 1.56 -10.53 16.17
C LEU A 142 3.01 -10.89 16.58
N VAL A 143 3.93 -10.90 15.60
CA VAL A 143 5.36 -11.14 15.84
C VAL A 143 5.98 -10.05 16.73
N ALA A 144 5.63 -8.79 16.49
CA ALA A 144 6.12 -7.67 17.30
C ALA A 144 5.62 -7.67 18.76
N GLY A 145 4.62 -8.51 19.09
CA GLY A 145 4.12 -8.72 20.45
C GLY A 145 3.26 -7.60 21.02
N GLY A 146 3.07 -6.49 20.30
CA GLY A 146 2.24 -5.35 20.70
C GLY A 146 0.73 -5.59 20.57
N TYR A 147 0.32 -6.69 19.90
CA TYR A 147 -1.07 -7.04 19.68
C TYR A 147 -1.29 -8.54 19.94
N ARG A 148 -2.22 -8.87 20.85
CA ARG A 148 -2.48 -10.23 21.33
C ARG A 148 -3.96 -10.62 21.26
N PRO A 149 -4.55 -10.76 20.05
CA PRO A 149 -5.91 -11.31 19.90
C PRO A 149 -5.93 -12.80 20.26
N ALA A 150 -7.10 -13.36 20.51
CA ALA A 150 -7.25 -14.79 20.78
C ALA A 150 -7.06 -15.62 19.49
N GLY A 151 -7.57 -15.15 18.36
CA GLY A 151 -7.53 -15.86 17.08
C GLY A 151 -6.95 -15.05 15.94
N TYR A 152 -6.43 -15.77 14.94
CA TYR A 152 -5.99 -15.19 13.67
C TYR A 152 -6.57 -15.98 12.51
N SER A 153 -7.15 -15.26 11.53
CA SER A 153 -7.69 -15.85 10.30
C SER A 153 -7.19 -15.07 9.07
N PRO A 154 -5.97 -15.36 8.60
CA PRO A 154 -5.46 -14.77 7.36
C PRO A 154 -6.21 -15.30 6.14
N ALA A 155 -5.96 -14.73 4.97
CA ALA A 155 -6.49 -15.26 3.71
C ALA A 155 -5.80 -16.56 3.27
N SER A 156 -4.52 -16.75 3.60
CA SER A 156 -3.70 -17.89 3.18
C SER A 156 -2.92 -18.51 4.34
N GLN A 157 -2.65 -19.81 4.25
CA GLN A 157 -1.80 -20.53 5.19
C GLN A 157 -0.33 -20.11 5.12
N GLN A 158 0.13 -19.48 4.05
CA GLN A 158 1.50 -18.96 3.91
C GLN A 158 1.89 -18.02 5.07
N TRP A 159 0.95 -17.24 5.57
CA TRP A 159 1.19 -16.36 6.73
C TRP A 159 1.45 -17.12 8.02
N LEU A 160 0.95 -18.35 8.14
CA LEU A 160 1.23 -19.20 9.30
C LEU A 160 2.66 -19.74 9.26
N GLU A 161 3.21 -20.00 8.06
CA GLU A 161 4.61 -20.40 7.91
C GLU A 161 5.56 -19.24 8.26
N LEU A 162 5.24 -18.03 7.85
CA LEU A 162 5.99 -16.83 8.24
C LEU A 162 5.92 -16.58 9.76
N LEU A 163 4.75 -16.73 10.38
CA LEU A 163 4.62 -16.63 11.85
C LEU A 163 5.52 -17.64 12.56
N ARG A 164 5.56 -18.91 12.09
CA ARG A 164 6.42 -19.96 12.68
C ARG A 164 7.90 -19.64 12.56
N LEU A 165 8.29 -19.12 11.40
CA LEU A 165 9.66 -18.68 11.16
C LEU A 165 10.10 -17.62 12.17
N ASP A 166 9.19 -16.69 12.48
CA ASP A 166 9.42 -15.58 13.41
C ASP A 166 9.10 -15.93 14.89
N GLY A 167 8.96 -17.22 15.21
CA GLY A 167 8.83 -17.74 16.58
C GLY A 167 7.42 -17.72 17.16
N VAL A 168 6.39 -17.32 16.38
CA VAL A 168 4.98 -17.42 16.80
C VAL A 168 4.38 -18.69 16.22
N THR A 169 4.14 -19.71 17.05
CA THR A 169 3.61 -21.01 16.63
C THR A 169 2.11 -21.11 16.88
N PRO A 170 1.25 -20.84 15.87
CA PRO A 170 -0.19 -20.91 16.04
C PRO A 170 -0.68 -22.37 16.04
N THR A 171 -1.78 -22.63 16.74
CA THR A 171 -2.50 -23.91 16.71
C THR A 171 -3.61 -23.87 15.67
N LEU A 172 -3.60 -24.74 14.68
CA LEU A 172 -4.63 -24.79 13.64
C LEU A 172 -5.92 -25.37 14.23
N LEU A 173 -7.02 -24.60 14.15
CA LEU A 173 -8.36 -25.01 14.59
C LEU A 173 -9.25 -25.40 13.41
N GLN A 174 -9.16 -24.64 12.30
CA GLN A 174 -9.84 -24.94 11.03
C GLN A 174 -8.86 -24.70 9.91
N PRO A 175 -8.63 -25.67 9.02
CA PRO A 175 -7.73 -25.52 7.87
C PRO A 175 -8.30 -24.57 6.81
N SER A 176 -9.62 -24.45 6.76
CA SER A 176 -10.35 -23.57 5.83
C SER A 176 -11.68 -23.15 6.43
N LEU A 177 -11.90 -21.85 6.55
CA LEU A 177 -13.21 -21.29 6.87
C LEU A 177 -14.06 -21.11 5.61
N VAL A 178 -13.42 -20.77 4.48
CA VAL A 178 -14.10 -20.53 3.21
C VAL A 178 -13.09 -20.64 2.06
N GLY A 179 -13.51 -21.18 0.92
CA GLY A 179 -12.69 -21.25 -0.30
C GLY A 179 -12.51 -19.89 -0.94
N ASN A 180 -11.29 -19.59 -1.34
CA ASN A 180 -10.91 -18.45 -2.16
C ASN A 180 -9.60 -18.77 -2.88
N ARG A 181 -9.18 -17.92 -3.81
CA ARG A 181 -7.97 -18.12 -4.62
C ARG A 181 -7.39 -16.81 -5.11
N SER A 182 -6.11 -16.82 -5.48
CA SER A 182 -5.47 -15.74 -6.21
C SER A 182 -5.74 -15.86 -7.71
N VAL A 183 -6.07 -14.74 -8.36
CA VAL A 183 -6.25 -14.65 -9.80
C VAL A 183 -5.55 -13.40 -10.33
N ILE A 184 -5.17 -13.46 -11.62
CA ILE A 184 -4.93 -12.26 -12.40
C ILE A 184 -6.23 -11.96 -13.14
N ALA A 185 -6.88 -10.84 -12.82
CA ALA A 185 -8.01 -10.33 -13.59
C ALA A 185 -7.46 -9.61 -14.82
N VAL A 186 -7.79 -10.08 -16.02
CA VAL A 186 -7.29 -9.56 -17.29
C VAL A 186 -8.45 -9.00 -18.11
N ARG A 187 -8.32 -7.80 -18.67
CA ARG A 187 -9.30 -7.25 -19.62
C ARG A 187 -9.27 -8.04 -20.92
N GLY A 188 -10.41 -8.61 -21.31
CA GLY A 188 -10.56 -9.39 -22.53
C GLY A 188 -10.26 -8.57 -23.80
N GLY A 189 -10.62 -7.29 -23.82
CA GLY A 189 -10.28 -6.37 -24.89
C GLY A 189 -8.77 -6.18 -25.06
N ALA A 190 -8.06 -5.86 -23.97
CA ALA A 190 -6.61 -5.69 -23.98
C ALA A 190 -5.88 -7.00 -24.34
N TRP A 191 -6.38 -8.15 -23.85
CA TRP A 191 -5.85 -9.46 -24.23
C TRP A 191 -5.92 -9.71 -25.73
N LYS A 192 -7.05 -9.42 -26.35
CA LYS A 192 -7.23 -9.57 -27.81
C LYS A 192 -6.30 -8.64 -28.57
N GLN A 193 -6.20 -7.37 -28.15
CA GLN A 193 -5.31 -6.38 -28.78
C GLN A 193 -3.84 -6.76 -28.67
N SER A 194 -3.42 -7.42 -27.60
CA SER A 194 -2.05 -7.91 -27.42
C SER A 194 -1.75 -9.21 -28.18
N GLY A 195 -2.63 -9.69 -29.05
CA GLY A 195 -2.44 -10.85 -29.91
C GLY A 195 -3.35 -12.07 -29.59
N GLY A 196 -4.19 -12.02 -28.55
CA GLY A 196 -5.15 -13.10 -28.21
C GLY A 196 -4.46 -14.42 -27.84
N GLY A 197 -5.10 -15.53 -28.12
CA GLY A 197 -4.59 -16.89 -27.81
C GLY A 197 -4.98 -17.40 -26.44
N THR A 198 -4.29 -18.45 -25.97
CA THR A 198 -4.58 -19.08 -24.67
C THR A 198 -4.27 -18.13 -23.52
N LEU A 199 -5.28 -17.81 -22.72
CA LEU A 199 -5.12 -16.96 -21.55
C LEU A 199 -4.70 -17.84 -20.35
N ALA A 200 -3.43 -17.72 -19.97
CA ALA A 200 -2.82 -18.48 -18.88
C ALA A 200 -1.72 -17.64 -18.19
N PHE A 201 -1.24 -18.08 -17.03
CA PHE A 201 -0.24 -17.35 -16.23
C PHE A 201 1.01 -17.00 -17.05
N GLY A 202 1.68 -17.96 -17.67
CA GLY A 202 2.88 -17.76 -18.48
C GLY A 202 2.67 -16.72 -19.60
N PRO A 203 1.70 -16.90 -20.52
CA PRO A 203 1.39 -15.92 -21.56
C PRO A 203 1.06 -14.51 -21.06
N VAL A 204 0.40 -14.35 -19.89
CA VAL A 204 0.19 -13.02 -19.28
C VAL A 204 1.51 -12.41 -18.85
N MET A 205 2.42 -13.20 -18.23
CA MET A 205 3.76 -12.73 -17.87
C MET A 205 4.58 -12.32 -19.08
N GLU A 206 4.58 -13.11 -20.15
CA GLU A 206 5.30 -12.81 -21.39
C GLU A 206 4.85 -11.47 -21.99
N ARG A 207 3.55 -11.20 -22.03
CA ARG A 207 3.00 -9.96 -22.57
C ARG A 207 3.24 -8.76 -21.66
N THR A 208 3.22 -8.97 -20.35
CA THR A 208 3.63 -7.93 -19.40
C THR A 208 5.10 -7.56 -19.61
N LEU A 209 5.98 -8.54 -19.73
CA LEU A 209 7.40 -8.32 -20.03
C LEU A 209 7.62 -7.61 -21.37
N ALA A 210 6.84 -7.95 -22.39
CA ALA A 210 6.86 -7.27 -23.70
C ALA A 210 6.27 -5.84 -23.65
N GLY A 211 5.70 -5.40 -22.52
CA GLY A 211 5.06 -4.09 -22.40
C GLY A 211 3.70 -3.98 -23.12
N GLN A 212 3.10 -5.12 -23.46
CA GLN A 212 1.81 -5.19 -24.16
C GLN A 212 0.61 -5.19 -23.21
N LEU A 213 0.84 -5.44 -21.91
CA LEU A 213 -0.18 -5.37 -20.85
C LEU A 213 0.34 -4.51 -19.69
N ARG A 214 -0.47 -3.56 -19.27
CA ARG A 214 -0.26 -2.76 -18.06
C ARG A 214 -0.75 -3.56 -16.87
N MET A 215 0.19 -4.11 -16.09
CA MET A 215 -0.12 -5.00 -14.98
C MET A 215 0.04 -4.31 -13.63
N GLY A 216 -0.96 -4.48 -12.75
CA GLY A 216 -0.93 -4.11 -11.35
C GLY A 216 -0.69 -5.31 -10.44
N THR A 217 0.10 -5.11 -9.39
CA THR A 217 0.34 -6.10 -8.33
C THR A 217 0.13 -5.48 -6.95
N CYS A 218 0.15 -6.26 -5.89
CA CYS A 218 0.12 -5.75 -4.53
C CYS A 218 1.32 -6.25 -3.70
N ASN A 219 1.60 -5.51 -2.62
CA ASN A 219 2.76 -5.73 -1.76
C ASN A 219 2.76 -7.14 -1.14
N PRO A 220 3.75 -8.00 -1.42
CA PRO A 220 3.82 -9.36 -0.89
C PRO A 220 4.09 -9.43 0.63
N TYR A 221 4.44 -8.32 1.27
CA TYR A 221 4.52 -8.23 2.75
C TYR A 221 3.17 -8.03 3.42
N LEU A 222 2.14 -7.60 2.70
CA LEU A 222 0.83 -7.24 3.25
C LEU A 222 -0.30 -8.10 2.70
N CYS A 223 -0.21 -8.42 1.42
CA CYS A 223 -1.27 -8.90 0.56
C CYS A 223 -1.08 -10.37 0.19
N SER A 224 -2.05 -11.23 0.51
CA SER A 224 -1.96 -12.66 0.19
C SER A 224 -1.85 -12.95 -1.30
N PRO A 225 -2.69 -12.38 -2.20
CA PRO A 225 -2.50 -12.54 -3.65
C PRO A 225 -1.14 -12.03 -4.14
N GLY A 226 -0.57 -10.98 -3.55
CA GLY A 226 0.77 -10.48 -3.88
C GLY A 226 1.89 -11.45 -3.50
N LEU A 227 1.79 -12.08 -2.33
CA LEU A 227 2.74 -13.11 -1.89
C LEU A 227 2.63 -14.37 -2.75
N ASP A 228 1.40 -14.84 -3.03
CA ASP A 228 1.15 -15.96 -3.95
C ASP A 228 1.70 -15.68 -5.34
N PHE A 229 1.50 -14.46 -5.84
CA PHE A 229 1.98 -14.05 -7.15
C PHE A 229 3.51 -14.09 -7.22
N MET A 230 4.20 -13.48 -6.27
CA MET A 230 5.66 -13.50 -6.25
C MET A 230 6.22 -14.91 -6.11
N HIS A 231 5.63 -15.75 -5.26
CA HIS A 231 6.01 -17.14 -5.12
C HIS A 231 5.82 -17.91 -6.44
N THR A 232 4.65 -17.78 -7.09
CA THR A 232 4.35 -18.44 -8.36
C THR A 232 5.27 -17.96 -9.48
N LEU A 233 5.51 -16.64 -9.58
CA LEU A 233 6.40 -16.04 -10.58
C LEU A 233 7.83 -16.57 -10.43
N LEU A 234 8.37 -16.60 -9.22
CA LEU A 234 9.73 -17.06 -8.98
C LEU A 234 9.88 -18.57 -9.14
N TRP A 235 8.86 -19.33 -8.75
CA TRP A 235 8.79 -20.78 -8.98
C TRP A 235 8.79 -21.12 -10.49
N THR A 236 7.99 -20.44 -11.28
CA THR A 236 7.98 -20.64 -12.74
C THR A 236 9.27 -20.15 -13.39
N THR A 237 9.84 -19.03 -12.92
CA THR A 237 11.12 -18.49 -13.41
C THR A 237 12.29 -19.43 -13.10
N ALA A 238 12.23 -20.17 -11.99
CA ALA A 238 13.22 -21.20 -11.66
C ALA A 238 13.14 -22.45 -12.57
N GLY A 239 12.18 -22.50 -13.48
CA GLY A 239 11.98 -23.61 -14.42
C GLY A 239 11.06 -24.71 -13.87
N HIS A 240 10.43 -24.52 -12.71
CA HIS A 240 9.47 -25.48 -12.18
C HIS A 240 8.12 -25.37 -12.92
N THR A 241 7.58 -26.50 -13.32
CA THR A 241 6.26 -26.59 -13.97
C THR A 241 5.59 -27.90 -13.60
N GLY A 242 4.27 -27.88 -13.48
CA GLY A 242 3.47 -29.11 -13.31
C GLY A 242 3.80 -29.85 -12.01
N GLN A 243 4.41 -31.02 -12.11
CA GLN A 243 4.84 -31.83 -10.97
C GLN A 243 6.25 -31.48 -10.47
N GLY A 244 6.77 -30.31 -10.83
CA GLY A 244 8.05 -29.82 -10.36
C GLY A 244 8.13 -29.71 -8.83
N GLY A 245 9.33 -29.77 -8.28
CA GLY A 245 9.58 -29.63 -6.85
C GLY A 245 9.19 -28.25 -6.30
N ALA A 246 9.19 -28.11 -4.99
CA ALA A 246 9.01 -26.81 -4.35
C ALA A 246 10.20 -25.88 -4.65
N LEU A 247 9.94 -24.58 -4.75
CA LEU A 247 10.98 -23.58 -4.86
C LEU A 247 11.92 -23.66 -3.65
N GLN A 248 13.22 -23.66 -3.91
CA GLN A 248 14.24 -23.75 -2.87
C GLN A 248 14.83 -22.37 -2.57
N ALA A 249 15.16 -22.12 -1.31
CA ALA A 249 15.75 -20.88 -0.88
C ALA A 249 17.05 -20.51 -1.63
N ALA A 250 17.87 -21.51 -1.96
CA ALA A 250 19.12 -21.34 -2.72
C ALA A 250 18.88 -20.94 -4.20
N GLU A 251 17.75 -21.31 -4.76
CA GLU A 251 17.42 -20.94 -6.15
C GLU A 251 17.20 -19.44 -6.30
N LEU A 252 16.65 -18.78 -5.28
CA LEU A 252 16.42 -17.34 -5.25
C LEU A 252 17.73 -16.52 -5.28
N GLU A 253 18.86 -17.15 -4.99
CA GLU A 253 20.19 -16.51 -5.05
C GLU A 253 20.79 -16.53 -6.46
N ARG A 254 20.20 -17.29 -7.39
CA ARG A 254 20.68 -17.34 -8.78
C ARG A 254 20.51 -15.98 -9.46
N GLY A 255 21.58 -15.45 -10.02
CA GLY A 255 21.57 -14.15 -10.70
C GLY A 255 20.60 -14.08 -11.89
N SER A 256 20.29 -15.22 -12.54
CA SER A 256 19.27 -15.29 -13.62
C SER A 256 17.86 -15.01 -13.07
N ILE A 257 17.50 -15.58 -11.91
CA ILE A 257 16.18 -15.36 -11.28
C ILE A 257 16.05 -13.92 -10.82
N GLN A 258 17.11 -13.37 -10.22
CA GLN A 258 17.12 -11.97 -9.77
C GLN A 258 16.95 -10.99 -10.94
N ARG A 259 17.67 -11.21 -12.05
CA ARG A 259 17.51 -10.40 -13.28
C ARG A 259 16.12 -10.52 -13.90
N SER A 260 15.56 -11.73 -13.94
CA SER A 260 14.18 -11.92 -14.44
C SER A 260 13.16 -11.16 -13.61
N LEU A 261 13.31 -11.17 -12.28
CA LEU A 261 12.46 -10.38 -11.39
C LEU A 261 12.65 -8.88 -11.63
N GLU A 262 13.88 -8.39 -11.78
CA GLU A 262 14.16 -6.99 -12.11
C GLU A 262 13.47 -6.55 -13.41
N LEU A 263 13.62 -7.35 -14.47
CA LEU A 263 12.98 -7.08 -15.76
C LEU A 263 11.45 -7.06 -15.63
N PHE A 264 10.87 -8.00 -14.87
CA PHE A 264 9.44 -7.99 -14.59
C PHE A 264 9.03 -6.73 -13.84
N GLN A 265 9.75 -6.35 -12.78
CA GLN A 265 9.45 -5.15 -11.98
C GLN A 265 9.58 -3.85 -12.79
N GLN A 266 10.45 -3.81 -13.80
CA GLN A 266 10.52 -2.68 -14.74
C GLN A 266 9.23 -2.49 -15.56
N ARG A 267 8.46 -3.57 -15.76
CA ARG A 267 7.24 -3.60 -16.57
C ARG A 267 5.95 -3.54 -15.74
N VAL A 268 6.03 -3.74 -14.44
CA VAL A 268 4.87 -3.55 -13.56
C VAL A 268 4.47 -2.09 -13.58
N SER A 269 3.20 -1.84 -13.93
CA SER A 269 2.67 -0.48 -14.06
C SER A 269 2.35 0.13 -12.71
N ARG A 270 1.93 -0.73 -11.74
CA ARG A 270 1.50 -0.27 -10.43
C ARG A 270 1.69 -1.35 -9.36
N ILE A 271 2.11 -0.91 -8.18
CA ILE A 271 2.15 -1.73 -6.96
C ILE A 271 1.38 -0.98 -5.88
N ASP A 272 0.38 -1.61 -5.29
CA ASP A 272 -0.40 -1.02 -4.20
C ASP A 272 -0.19 -1.80 -2.89
N PRO A 273 -0.46 -1.22 -1.72
CA PRO A 273 -0.34 -1.92 -0.43
C PRO A 273 -1.18 -3.20 -0.41
N THR A 274 -2.46 -3.09 -0.83
CA THR A 274 -3.33 -4.25 -1.02
C THR A 274 -4.02 -4.19 -2.38
N TYR A 275 -4.49 -5.35 -2.86
CA TYR A 275 -5.28 -5.41 -4.10
C TYR A 275 -6.65 -4.71 -3.96
N ILE A 276 -7.11 -4.49 -2.73
CA ILE A 276 -8.36 -3.79 -2.44
C ILE A 276 -8.24 -2.31 -2.82
N GLU A 277 -7.16 -1.66 -2.44
CA GLU A 277 -6.85 -0.29 -2.84
C GLU A 277 -6.62 -0.19 -4.34
N GLN A 278 -5.95 -1.19 -4.92
CA GLN A 278 -5.75 -1.28 -6.36
C GLN A 278 -7.08 -1.32 -7.13
N ILE A 279 -8.07 -2.10 -6.67
CA ILE A 279 -9.41 -2.16 -7.25
C ILE A 279 -10.09 -0.79 -7.20
N GLU A 280 -10.03 -0.08 -6.08
CA GLU A 280 -10.65 1.24 -5.95
C GLU A 280 -10.02 2.28 -6.89
N ILE A 281 -8.73 2.17 -7.14
CA ILE A 281 -8.04 3.01 -8.11
C ILE A 281 -8.43 2.62 -9.54
N TRP A 282 -8.48 1.32 -9.83
CA TRP A 282 -8.86 0.80 -11.14
C TRP A 282 -10.29 1.17 -11.51
N LYS A 283 -11.23 1.15 -10.53
CA LYS A 283 -12.62 1.65 -10.74
C LYS A 283 -12.65 3.12 -11.13
N ARG A 284 -11.82 3.94 -10.52
CA ARG A 284 -11.76 5.39 -10.82
C ARG A 284 -11.07 5.68 -12.16
N ARG A 285 -10.16 4.81 -12.57
CA ARG A 285 -9.36 4.92 -13.80
C ARG A 285 -9.29 3.58 -14.52
N PRO A 286 -10.34 3.21 -15.25
CA PRO A 286 -10.40 1.91 -15.93
C PRO A 286 -9.28 1.69 -16.96
N GLU A 287 -8.70 2.77 -17.48
CA GLU A 287 -7.59 2.74 -18.44
C GLU A 287 -6.22 2.54 -17.78
N ALA A 288 -6.10 2.63 -16.46
CA ALA A 288 -4.79 2.56 -15.79
C ALA A 288 -4.15 1.16 -15.87
N LEU A 289 -4.97 0.10 -15.90
CA LEU A 289 -4.50 -1.28 -15.91
C LEU A 289 -5.25 -2.13 -16.94
N ASP A 290 -4.54 -3.08 -17.51
CA ASP A 290 -5.08 -4.13 -18.39
C ASP A 290 -5.19 -5.46 -17.65
N ALA A 291 -4.39 -5.63 -16.60
CA ALA A 291 -4.40 -6.81 -15.75
C ALA A 291 -4.07 -6.45 -14.29
N ALA A 292 -4.65 -7.15 -13.32
CA ALA A 292 -4.39 -6.92 -11.90
C ALA A 292 -4.47 -8.21 -11.08
N VAL A 293 -3.53 -8.35 -10.12
CA VAL A 293 -3.51 -9.46 -9.15
C VAL A 293 -4.51 -9.19 -8.03
N MET A 294 -5.41 -10.15 -7.76
CA MET A 294 -6.40 -10.02 -6.69
C MET A 294 -6.93 -11.38 -6.21
N ALA A 295 -7.78 -11.37 -5.19
CA ALA A 295 -8.54 -12.55 -4.79
C ALA A 295 -9.73 -12.79 -5.73
N GLU A 296 -10.04 -14.07 -6.01
CA GLU A 296 -11.11 -14.44 -6.94
C GLU A 296 -12.49 -13.93 -6.51
N GLN A 297 -12.78 -13.92 -5.22
CA GLN A 297 -13.98 -13.33 -4.67
C GLN A 297 -14.14 -11.85 -5.11
N SER A 298 -13.09 -11.06 -4.99
CA SER A 298 -13.11 -9.65 -5.38
C SER A 298 -13.15 -9.45 -6.90
N TYR A 299 -12.52 -10.36 -7.67
CA TYR A 299 -12.65 -10.41 -9.12
C TYR A 299 -14.12 -10.61 -9.55
N ARG A 300 -14.82 -11.59 -8.95
CA ARG A 300 -16.23 -11.85 -9.26
C ARG A 300 -17.13 -10.65 -8.99
N GLN A 301 -16.80 -9.87 -7.95
CA GLN A 301 -17.51 -8.62 -7.65
C GLN A 301 -17.19 -7.52 -8.65
N LEU A 302 -15.90 -7.31 -8.93
CA LEU A 302 -15.44 -6.30 -9.87
C LEU A 302 -16.01 -6.55 -11.27
N GLN A 303 -16.09 -7.81 -11.71
CA GLN A 303 -16.62 -8.17 -13.02
C GLN A 303 -18.08 -7.71 -13.23
N ARG A 304 -18.85 -7.54 -12.15
CA ARG A 304 -20.24 -7.03 -12.21
C ARG A 304 -20.35 -5.50 -12.21
N GLU A 305 -19.24 -4.82 -11.94
CA GLU A 305 -19.21 -3.35 -11.96
C GLU A 305 -19.24 -2.83 -13.41
N PRO A 306 -19.89 -1.65 -13.63
CA PRO A 306 -19.90 -1.03 -14.95
C PRO A 306 -18.48 -0.85 -15.51
N GLY A 307 -18.29 -1.25 -16.76
CA GLY A 307 -17.01 -1.15 -17.46
C GLY A 307 -16.01 -2.26 -17.14
N PHE A 308 -16.37 -3.29 -16.33
CA PHE A 308 -15.51 -4.42 -15.99
C PHE A 308 -16.06 -5.79 -16.41
N GLY A 309 -17.16 -5.83 -17.14
CA GLY A 309 -17.81 -7.07 -17.59
C GLY A 309 -16.95 -7.93 -18.53
N ASP A 310 -15.90 -7.40 -19.14
CA ASP A 310 -14.98 -8.10 -20.02
C ASP A 310 -13.80 -8.75 -19.29
N LEU A 311 -13.73 -8.64 -17.97
CA LEU A 311 -12.66 -9.26 -17.19
C LEU A 311 -12.72 -10.78 -17.26
N VAL A 312 -11.54 -11.40 -17.40
CA VAL A 312 -11.35 -12.84 -17.38
C VAL A 312 -10.32 -13.18 -16.30
N ALA A 313 -10.63 -14.19 -15.46
CA ALA A 313 -9.72 -14.64 -14.41
C ALA A 313 -8.70 -15.62 -14.93
N VAL A 314 -7.44 -15.44 -14.55
CA VAL A 314 -6.35 -16.41 -14.68
C VAL A 314 -5.96 -16.91 -13.30
N PRO A 315 -6.42 -18.08 -12.87
CA PRO A 315 -6.13 -18.62 -11.54
C PRO A 315 -4.66 -19.04 -11.43
N PHE A 316 -4.07 -18.78 -10.25
CA PHE A 316 -2.69 -19.17 -9.93
C PHE A 316 -2.51 -19.35 -8.42
N GLY A 317 -1.34 -19.88 -8.02
CA GLY A 317 -0.95 -20.01 -6.62
C GLY A 317 -1.60 -21.17 -5.89
N ALA A 318 -1.41 -21.19 -4.56
CA ALA A 318 -2.00 -22.18 -3.68
C ALA A 318 -3.44 -21.82 -3.29
N ASP A 319 -4.18 -22.80 -2.77
CA ASP A 319 -5.53 -22.56 -2.25
C ASP A 319 -5.49 -21.63 -1.02
N GLN A 320 -6.26 -20.57 -1.06
CA GLN A 320 -6.47 -19.64 0.04
C GLN A 320 -7.70 -20.06 0.84
N GLY A 321 -7.52 -21.01 1.74
CA GLY A 321 -8.63 -21.57 2.53
C GLY A 321 -9.04 -20.71 3.72
N SER A 322 -8.42 -19.55 3.95
CA SER A 322 -8.70 -18.71 5.11
C SER A 322 -8.69 -19.51 6.42
N PRO A 323 -7.55 -20.02 6.89
CA PRO A 323 -7.49 -20.83 8.10
C PRO A 323 -7.92 -20.03 9.34
N LEU A 324 -8.38 -20.72 10.39
CA LEU A 324 -8.56 -20.17 11.72
C LEU A 324 -7.57 -20.84 12.66
N VAL A 325 -6.80 -20.03 13.37
CA VAL A 325 -5.83 -20.53 14.36
C VAL A 325 -6.04 -19.86 15.72
N ALA A 326 -5.71 -20.59 16.78
CA ALA A 326 -5.45 -20.04 18.10
C ALA A 326 -3.98 -19.65 18.22
N LEU A 327 -3.71 -18.53 18.88
CA LEU A 327 -2.34 -18.03 19.09
C LEU A 327 -1.75 -18.59 20.39
N PRO A 328 -0.41 -18.59 20.58
CA PRO A 328 0.21 -19.23 21.75
C PRO A 328 -0.26 -18.71 23.11
N TRP A 329 -0.75 -17.48 23.17
CA TRP A 329 -1.26 -16.85 24.39
C TRP A 329 -2.77 -17.01 24.59
N THR A 330 -3.48 -17.73 23.69
CA THR A 330 -4.92 -17.96 23.78
C THR A 330 -5.23 -18.84 24.98
N THR A 331 -6.13 -18.40 25.85
CA THR A 331 -6.57 -19.15 27.01
C THR A 331 -7.46 -20.35 26.62
N GLY A 332 -7.61 -21.32 27.53
CA GLY A 332 -8.45 -22.50 27.29
C GLY A 332 -9.91 -22.15 26.92
N PRO A 333 -10.60 -21.28 27.66
CA PRO A 333 -11.96 -20.84 27.31
C PRO A 333 -12.05 -20.14 25.93
N GLU A 334 -11.09 -19.27 25.59
CA GLU A 334 -11.05 -18.62 24.30
C GLU A 334 -10.84 -19.61 23.16
N ARG A 335 -9.94 -20.59 23.33
CA ARG A 335 -9.72 -21.66 22.34
C ARG A 335 -11.00 -22.44 22.07
N GLN A 336 -11.73 -22.87 23.11
CA GLN A 336 -13.00 -23.57 22.96
C GLN A 336 -14.04 -22.70 22.23
N ALA A 337 -14.06 -21.40 22.52
CA ALA A 337 -14.95 -20.47 21.82
C ALA A 337 -14.57 -20.33 20.33
N LEU A 338 -13.28 -20.22 19.99
CA LEU A 338 -12.79 -20.23 18.62
C LEU A 338 -13.14 -21.52 17.86
N GLU A 339 -13.01 -22.68 18.49
CA GLU A 339 -13.38 -23.96 17.90
C GLU A 339 -14.89 -24.05 17.61
N ARG A 340 -15.73 -23.58 18.56
CA ARG A 340 -17.19 -23.52 18.35
C ARG A 340 -17.55 -22.56 17.23
N PHE A 341 -16.93 -21.38 17.20
CA PHE A 341 -17.13 -20.42 16.14
C PHE A 341 -16.68 -20.97 14.78
N GLY A 342 -15.51 -21.63 14.71
CA GLY A 342 -15.02 -22.28 13.49
C GLY A 342 -16.00 -23.31 12.94
N ARG A 343 -16.53 -24.22 13.81
CA ARG A 343 -17.57 -25.18 13.40
C ARG A 343 -18.87 -24.51 12.94
N PHE A 344 -19.26 -23.42 13.60
CA PHE A 344 -20.43 -22.65 13.21
C PHE A 344 -20.27 -22.04 11.83
N VAL A 345 -19.14 -21.37 11.56
CA VAL A 345 -18.84 -20.70 10.30
C VAL A 345 -18.74 -21.69 9.13
N THR A 346 -18.23 -22.90 9.36
CA THR A 346 -18.14 -23.96 8.34
C THR A 346 -19.44 -24.73 8.13
N SER A 347 -20.52 -24.42 8.86
CA SER A 347 -21.83 -25.04 8.66
C SER A 347 -22.48 -24.63 7.33
N SER A 348 -23.33 -25.53 6.78
CA SER A 348 -23.96 -25.32 5.46
C SER A 348 -24.68 -23.98 5.30
N PRO A 349 -25.43 -23.45 6.30
CA PRO A 349 -26.07 -22.15 6.16
C PRO A 349 -25.08 -20.98 6.03
N LEU A 350 -23.95 -21.05 6.75
CA LEU A 350 -22.93 -20.01 6.68
C LEU A 350 -22.07 -20.12 5.42
N GLN A 351 -21.87 -21.32 4.90
CA GLN A 351 -21.25 -21.55 3.60
C GLN A 351 -22.17 -21.09 2.45
N ALA A 352 -23.49 -21.24 2.58
CA ALA A 352 -24.44 -20.65 1.63
C ALA A 352 -24.38 -19.12 1.64
N LEU A 353 -24.27 -18.50 2.83
CA LEU A 353 -24.05 -17.07 2.96
C LEU A 353 -22.70 -16.64 2.34
N ALA A 354 -21.64 -17.43 2.51
CA ALA A 354 -20.35 -17.17 1.88
C ALA A 354 -20.48 -17.15 0.33
N ARG A 355 -21.15 -18.14 -0.24
CA ARG A 355 -21.40 -18.19 -1.70
C ARG A 355 -22.21 -17.01 -2.21
N SER A 356 -23.17 -16.49 -1.43
CA SER A 356 -23.93 -15.27 -1.81
C SER A 356 -23.06 -14.01 -1.80
N GLN A 357 -21.87 -14.07 -1.21
CA GLN A 357 -20.86 -13.01 -1.21
C GLN A 357 -19.61 -13.38 -2.04
N ASP A 358 -19.80 -14.28 -3.03
CA ASP A 358 -18.79 -14.70 -4.02
C ASP A 358 -17.62 -15.53 -3.49
N PHE A 359 -17.68 -16.01 -2.26
CA PHE A 359 -16.76 -16.99 -1.74
C PHE A 359 -17.19 -18.43 -2.12
N GLY A 360 -16.31 -19.40 -1.89
CA GLY A 360 -16.57 -20.81 -2.14
C GLY A 360 -15.93 -21.28 -3.43
N ASP A 361 -16.23 -22.47 -3.88
CA ASP A 361 -15.75 -23.21 -5.05
C ASP A 361 -14.74 -22.44 -5.95
N PRO A 362 -13.45 -22.37 -5.56
CA PRO A 362 -12.47 -21.60 -6.30
C PRO A 362 -12.17 -22.29 -7.65
N SER A 363 -11.91 -21.48 -8.68
CA SER A 363 -11.55 -21.97 -10.01
C SER A 363 -10.33 -22.89 -9.97
N PRO A 364 -10.28 -23.98 -10.76
CA PRO A 364 -9.11 -24.86 -10.78
C PRO A 364 -7.86 -24.12 -11.26
N VAL A 365 -6.72 -24.35 -10.60
CA VAL A 365 -5.42 -23.82 -11.03
C VAL A 365 -4.72 -24.84 -11.90
N PRO A 366 -4.30 -24.46 -13.12
CA PRO A 366 -3.43 -25.31 -13.94
C PRO A 366 -2.15 -25.68 -13.19
N ALA A 367 -1.67 -26.91 -13.35
CA ALA A 367 -0.45 -27.38 -12.70
C ALA A 367 0.77 -26.46 -12.98
N THR A 368 0.81 -25.85 -14.16
CA THR A 368 1.87 -24.89 -14.57
C THR A 368 1.90 -23.59 -13.79
N ALA A 369 0.87 -23.29 -13.01
CA ALA A 369 0.76 -22.08 -12.19
C ALA A 369 0.42 -22.38 -10.72
N ARG A 370 0.59 -23.65 -10.28
CA ARG A 370 0.29 -24.11 -8.92
C ARG A 370 1.54 -24.63 -8.23
N PRO A 371 2.37 -23.74 -7.67
CA PRO A 371 3.55 -24.16 -6.93
C PRO A 371 3.16 -25.00 -5.70
N PRO A 372 3.97 -26.00 -5.30
CA PRO A 372 3.85 -26.62 -3.99
C PRO A 372 3.94 -25.59 -2.87
N ARG A 373 3.41 -25.92 -1.69
CA ARG A 373 3.54 -25.05 -0.52
C ARG A 373 5.02 -24.80 -0.20
N ALA A 374 5.35 -23.53 0.01
CA ALA A 374 6.64 -23.12 0.48
C ALA A 374 6.66 -23.01 2.02
N ASP A 375 7.79 -23.26 2.62
CA ASP A 375 8.04 -22.99 4.03
C ASP A 375 8.28 -21.49 4.30
N GLY A 376 8.38 -21.12 5.58
CA GLY A 376 8.58 -19.73 5.99
C GLY A 376 9.90 -19.14 5.50
N GLU A 377 10.96 -19.93 5.37
CA GLU A 377 12.27 -19.45 4.90
C GLU A 377 12.20 -19.02 3.43
N VAL A 378 11.63 -19.86 2.57
CA VAL A 378 11.42 -19.54 1.15
C VAL A 378 10.53 -18.31 1.00
N LEU A 379 9.39 -18.26 1.70
CA LEU A 379 8.47 -17.11 1.64
C LEU A 379 9.14 -15.80 2.10
N SER A 380 9.91 -15.84 3.18
CA SER A 380 10.67 -14.70 3.67
C SER A 380 11.74 -14.25 2.67
N LYS A 381 12.44 -15.19 2.02
CA LYS A 381 13.39 -14.87 0.94
C LYS A 381 12.70 -14.29 -0.29
N VAL A 382 11.52 -14.80 -0.69
CA VAL A 382 10.69 -14.23 -1.75
C VAL A 382 10.35 -12.77 -1.46
N GLN A 383 9.88 -12.46 -0.25
CA GLN A 383 9.57 -11.10 0.18
C GLN A 383 10.81 -10.21 0.14
N ARG A 384 11.95 -10.66 0.71
CA ARG A 384 13.21 -9.89 0.71
C ARG A 384 13.71 -9.63 -0.70
N LEU A 385 13.70 -10.63 -1.57
CA LEU A 385 14.14 -10.48 -2.94
C LEU A 385 13.26 -9.48 -3.69
N TRP A 386 11.92 -9.57 -3.52
CA TRP A 386 11.02 -8.58 -4.06
C TRP A 386 11.36 -7.17 -3.58
N LYS A 387 11.56 -6.96 -2.27
CA LYS A 387 11.89 -5.64 -1.71
C LYS A 387 13.19 -5.08 -2.30
N GLN A 388 14.20 -5.93 -2.49
CA GLN A 388 15.49 -5.54 -3.06
C GLN A 388 15.40 -5.18 -4.55
N ARG A 389 14.44 -5.77 -5.29
CA ARG A 389 14.35 -5.68 -6.75
C ARG A 389 13.07 -4.99 -7.24
N LYS A 390 12.19 -4.52 -6.33
CA LYS A 390 10.90 -3.91 -6.71
C LYS A 390 11.04 -2.68 -7.61
N ASP A 391 12.15 -1.99 -7.54
CA ASP A 391 12.43 -0.80 -8.35
C ASP A 391 12.98 -1.14 -9.75
N GLY A 392 13.16 -2.43 -10.04
CA GLY A 392 13.67 -2.90 -11.34
C GLY A 392 15.09 -2.43 -11.63
N GLY A 393 15.94 -2.27 -10.61
CA GLY A 393 17.32 -1.76 -10.76
C GLY A 393 17.41 -0.26 -11.06
N ARG A 394 16.29 0.47 -11.02
CA ARG A 394 16.27 1.93 -11.22
C ARG A 394 16.50 2.66 -9.89
N THR A 395 17.22 3.77 -9.92
CA THR A 395 17.35 4.65 -8.77
C THR A 395 16.00 5.32 -8.48
N VAL A 396 15.55 5.27 -7.24
CA VAL A 396 14.38 6.02 -6.78
C VAL A 396 14.84 7.36 -6.20
N TYR A 397 14.26 8.44 -6.70
CA TYR A 397 14.45 9.80 -6.22
C TYR A 397 13.23 10.22 -5.41
N LEU A 398 13.38 10.30 -4.10
CA LEU A 398 12.33 10.67 -3.17
C LEU A 398 12.58 12.07 -2.61
N GLN A 399 11.70 13.00 -2.95
CA GLN A 399 11.66 14.29 -2.29
C GLN A 399 10.53 14.30 -1.25
N LEU A 400 10.88 14.55 0.00
CA LEU A 400 9.94 14.78 1.07
C LEU A 400 9.67 16.28 1.15
N LEU A 401 8.40 16.68 1.10
CA LEU A 401 7.93 18.05 1.30
C LEU A 401 7.01 18.05 2.51
N VAL A 402 7.44 18.68 3.59
CA VAL A 402 6.77 18.61 4.89
C VAL A 402 6.30 19.97 5.37
N ASP A 403 5.05 20.01 5.78
CA ASP A 403 4.42 21.18 6.38
C ASP A 403 4.94 21.38 7.81
N VAL A 404 5.40 22.59 8.09
CA VAL A 404 5.77 23.05 9.43
C VAL A 404 5.10 24.39 9.75
N SER A 405 3.92 24.64 9.17
CA SER A 405 3.09 25.79 9.49
C SER A 405 2.55 25.72 10.92
N GLY A 406 2.05 26.84 11.44
CA GLY A 406 1.59 26.96 12.83
C GLY A 406 0.51 25.96 13.23
N SER A 407 -0.37 25.52 12.29
CA SER A 407 -1.41 24.52 12.52
C SER A 407 -0.85 23.14 12.86
N MET A 408 0.38 22.83 12.47
CA MET A 408 1.04 21.57 12.79
C MET A 408 1.35 21.40 14.30
N ASN A 409 1.24 22.44 15.10
CA ASN A 409 1.29 22.37 16.58
C ASN A 409 0.02 21.78 17.20
N GLU A 410 -1.09 21.74 16.44
CA GLU A 410 -2.35 21.23 16.96
C GLU A 410 -2.40 19.71 16.93
N ASN A 411 -3.06 19.11 17.92
CA ASN A 411 -3.37 17.66 17.96
C ASN A 411 -2.15 16.75 17.74
N ASP A 412 -0.97 17.14 18.22
CA ASP A 412 0.28 16.37 18.07
C ASP A 412 0.74 16.11 16.62
N ARG A 413 0.24 16.85 15.63
CA ARG A 413 0.51 16.60 14.20
C ARG A 413 2.01 16.62 13.89
N LEU A 414 2.76 17.61 14.37
CA LEU A 414 4.21 17.67 14.16
C LEU A 414 4.95 16.50 14.81
N SER A 415 4.58 16.11 16.04
CA SER A 415 5.19 14.96 16.72
C SER A 415 4.95 13.66 15.95
N GLN A 416 3.74 13.49 15.40
CA GLN A 416 3.39 12.34 14.58
C GLN A 416 4.13 12.33 13.24
N LEU A 417 4.30 13.51 12.59
CA LEU A 417 5.13 13.66 11.40
C LEU A 417 6.56 13.20 11.66
N LYS A 418 7.17 13.66 12.75
CA LYS A 418 8.54 13.26 13.16
C LYS A 418 8.65 11.76 13.36
N ARG A 419 7.67 11.14 14.05
CA ARG A 419 7.61 9.67 14.24
C ARG A 419 7.44 8.95 12.90
N ALA A 420 6.58 9.45 12.01
CA ALA A 420 6.35 8.88 10.71
C ALA A 420 7.62 8.88 9.84
N LEU A 421 8.34 9.99 9.78
CA LEU A 421 9.62 10.08 9.08
C LEU A 421 10.67 9.15 9.68
N THR A 422 10.68 8.99 11.01
CA THR A 422 11.59 8.05 11.70
C THR A 422 11.32 6.60 11.27
N VAL A 423 10.05 6.19 11.24
CA VAL A 423 9.67 4.83 10.81
C VAL A 423 9.98 4.62 9.33
N ALA A 424 9.56 5.56 8.49
CA ALA A 424 9.73 5.49 7.04
C ALA A 424 11.20 5.43 6.61
N SER A 425 12.08 6.10 7.33
CA SER A 425 13.53 6.08 7.05
C SER A 425 14.12 4.66 7.00
N GLY A 426 13.56 3.73 7.76
CA GLY A 426 13.99 2.32 7.76
C GLY A 426 13.46 1.50 6.58
N ALA A 427 12.50 2.01 5.81
CA ALA A 427 11.92 1.32 4.67
C ALA A 427 12.59 1.70 3.33
N ILE A 428 13.33 2.80 3.28
CA ILE A 428 14.03 3.28 2.09
C ILE A 428 15.23 2.37 1.81
N ASN A 429 15.35 1.91 0.57
CA ASN A 429 16.49 1.11 0.14
C ASN A 429 17.77 1.96 0.04
N SER A 430 18.91 1.40 0.44
CA SER A 430 20.22 2.02 0.18
C SER A 430 20.47 2.15 -1.32
N GLY A 431 21.09 3.26 -1.72
CA GLY A 431 21.34 3.58 -3.14
C GLY A 431 20.25 4.44 -3.78
N ASN A 432 19.08 4.58 -3.18
CA ASN A 432 18.10 5.58 -3.59
C ASN A 432 18.59 6.99 -3.26
N GLN A 433 17.93 8.01 -3.79
CA GLN A 433 18.23 9.42 -3.53
C GLN A 433 17.11 10.01 -2.68
N VAL A 434 17.45 10.68 -1.58
CA VAL A 434 16.44 11.27 -0.67
C VAL A 434 16.77 12.71 -0.38
N GLY A 435 15.74 13.57 -0.46
CA GLY A 435 15.81 14.98 -0.06
C GLY A 435 14.68 15.34 0.89
N LEU A 436 14.85 16.40 1.66
CA LEU A 436 13.85 16.94 2.58
C LEU A 436 13.74 18.46 2.44
N ILE A 437 12.54 18.92 2.17
CA ILE A 437 12.16 20.34 2.15
C ILE A 437 11.04 20.52 3.17
N SER A 438 11.15 21.49 4.05
CA SER A 438 10.02 21.98 4.85
C SER A 438 9.44 23.26 4.24
N PHE A 439 8.18 23.53 4.56
CA PHE A 439 7.56 24.80 4.21
C PHE A 439 6.66 25.31 5.34
N SER A 440 6.68 26.62 5.51
CA SER A 440 5.77 27.43 6.32
C SER A 440 5.52 28.76 5.59
N ASP A 441 6.08 29.86 6.03
CA ASP A 441 6.05 31.14 5.30
C ASP A 441 6.81 31.10 3.96
N LYS A 442 7.79 30.21 3.86
CA LYS A 442 8.65 29.98 2.70
C LYS A 442 9.21 28.55 2.74
N PRO A 443 9.59 27.99 1.59
CA PRO A 443 10.26 26.70 1.54
C PRO A 443 11.70 26.79 2.04
N THR A 444 12.12 25.77 2.81
CA THR A 444 13.48 25.61 3.32
C THR A 444 14.03 24.24 2.91
N ARG A 445 15.12 24.21 2.14
CA ARG A 445 15.84 22.98 1.84
C ARG A 445 16.65 22.54 3.06
N LEU A 446 16.19 21.48 3.71
CA LEU A 446 16.84 20.91 4.90
C LEU A 446 17.86 19.83 4.51
N MET A 447 17.55 19.04 3.48
CA MET A 447 18.46 18.08 2.87
C MET A 447 18.31 18.12 1.35
N PRO A 448 19.40 18.30 0.59
CA PRO A 448 19.35 18.14 -0.86
C PRO A 448 19.10 16.66 -1.24
N LEU A 449 18.63 16.40 -2.47
CA LEU A 449 18.60 15.04 -3.01
C LEU A 449 20.01 14.47 -3.04
N GLN A 450 20.24 13.40 -2.28
CA GLN A 450 21.56 12.77 -2.11
C GLN A 450 21.41 11.27 -1.93
N PRO A 451 22.48 10.47 -2.19
CA PRO A 451 22.46 9.04 -1.96
C PRO A 451 22.02 8.68 -0.54
N TYR A 452 21.13 7.70 -0.43
CA TYR A 452 20.62 7.23 0.85
C TYR A 452 21.51 6.10 1.39
N ASP A 453 22.23 6.40 2.44
CA ASP A 453 23.08 5.52 3.21
C ASP A 453 22.81 5.73 4.72
N GLU A 454 23.57 5.08 5.58
CA GLU A 454 23.42 5.23 7.03
C GLU A 454 23.67 6.68 7.51
N ASN A 455 24.60 7.40 6.88
CA ASN A 455 24.89 8.78 7.25
C ASN A 455 23.77 9.74 6.84
N SER A 456 23.24 9.60 5.63
CA SER A 456 22.11 10.39 5.15
C SER A 456 20.82 10.04 5.90
N ARG A 457 20.64 8.77 6.26
CA ARG A 457 19.55 8.35 7.14
C ARG A 457 19.63 9.01 8.52
N ALA A 458 20.82 8.99 9.14
CA ALA A 458 21.02 9.62 10.42
C ALA A 458 20.77 11.14 10.36
N ARG A 459 21.19 11.81 9.26
CA ARG A 459 20.87 13.22 9.00
C ARG A 459 19.38 13.47 8.83
N LEU A 460 18.68 12.62 8.08
CA LEU A 460 17.22 12.71 7.91
C LEU A 460 16.51 12.65 9.27
N LEU A 461 16.92 11.73 10.12
CA LEU A 461 16.34 11.55 11.45
C LEU A 461 16.60 12.77 12.36
N ALA A 462 17.83 13.24 12.41
CA ALA A 462 18.20 14.41 13.21
C ALA A 462 17.46 15.67 12.73
N THR A 463 17.39 15.88 11.41
CA THR A 463 16.67 17.00 10.81
C THR A 463 15.16 16.92 11.12
N ALA A 464 14.56 15.74 10.98
CA ALA A 464 13.14 15.54 11.30
C ALA A 464 12.84 15.81 12.77
N GLN A 465 13.70 15.39 13.70
CA GLN A 465 13.54 15.68 15.14
C GLN A 465 13.65 17.17 15.45
N GLY A 466 14.49 17.90 14.71
CA GLY A 466 14.69 19.34 14.86
C GLY A 466 13.57 20.23 14.28
N LEU A 467 12.60 19.68 13.53
CA LEU A 467 11.50 20.46 12.95
C LEU A 467 10.71 21.20 14.04
N GLN A 468 10.36 22.45 13.76
CA GLN A 468 9.51 23.29 14.60
C GLN A 468 8.41 23.86 13.72
N ALA A 469 7.19 23.96 14.26
CA ALA A 469 6.04 24.48 13.52
C ALA A 469 5.78 25.94 13.91
N ASP A 470 5.71 26.79 12.88
CA ASP A 470 5.37 28.22 12.98
C ASP A 470 5.04 28.78 11.59
N GLY A 471 4.37 29.91 11.54
CA GLY A 471 4.10 30.70 10.33
C GLY A 471 2.90 30.21 9.51
N ALA A 472 2.82 30.71 8.27
CA ALA A 472 1.76 30.44 7.30
C ALA A 472 2.03 29.16 6.49
N THR A 473 1.23 28.89 5.45
CA THR A 473 1.30 27.65 4.64
C THR A 473 1.57 27.97 3.17
N ALA A 474 2.85 28.08 2.77
CA ALA A 474 3.28 28.31 1.39
C ALA A 474 3.45 26.98 0.62
N LEU A 475 2.39 26.17 0.56
CA LEU A 475 2.39 24.84 -0.03
C LEU A 475 2.89 24.82 -1.48
N TYR A 476 2.37 25.71 -2.32
CA TYR A 476 2.69 25.72 -3.75
C TYR A 476 4.11 26.25 -4.04
N ASP A 477 4.65 27.12 -3.19
CA ASP A 477 6.05 27.52 -3.26
C ASP A 477 6.97 26.31 -2.95
N GLY A 478 6.62 25.54 -1.90
CA GLY A 478 7.30 24.28 -1.57
C GLY A 478 7.21 23.25 -2.69
N LEU A 479 6.03 23.10 -3.29
CA LEU A 479 5.82 22.22 -4.44
C LEU A 479 6.69 22.62 -5.64
N ALA A 480 6.78 23.91 -5.97
CA ALA A 480 7.59 24.40 -7.07
C ALA A 480 9.08 24.06 -6.87
N VAL A 481 9.60 24.26 -5.67
CA VAL A 481 10.99 23.94 -5.31
C VAL A 481 11.25 22.44 -5.37
N ALA A 482 10.37 21.64 -4.81
CA ALA A 482 10.49 20.18 -4.79
C ALA A 482 10.41 19.58 -6.20
N LEU A 483 9.48 20.05 -7.03
CA LEU A 483 9.36 19.66 -8.43
C LEU A 483 10.62 20.01 -9.21
N HIS A 484 11.18 21.22 -9.02
CA HIS A 484 12.40 21.63 -9.68
C HIS A 484 13.56 20.68 -9.35
N ASP A 485 13.76 20.35 -8.07
CA ASP A 485 14.84 19.48 -7.62
C ASP A 485 14.72 18.07 -8.24
N LEU A 486 13.50 17.51 -8.28
CA LEU A 486 13.23 16.22 -8.92
C LEU A 486 13.35 16.27 -10.44
N MET A 487 12.88 17.33 -11.09
CA MET A 487 13.01 17.49 -12.55
C MET A 487 14.47 17.68 -12.96
N GLN A 488 15.29 18.36 -12.17
CA GLN A 488 16.73 18.42 -12.36
C GLN A 488 17.39 17.04 -12.22
N ALA A 489 16.97 16.25 -11.25
CA ALA A 489 17.45 14.87 -11.11
C ALA A 489 17.06 14.01 -12.31
N ARG A 490 15.82 14.15 -12.82
CA ARG A 490 15.33 13.43 -14.00
C ARG A 490 16.11 13.77 -15.29
N ARG A 491 16.53 15.00 -15.44
CA ARG A 491 17.42 15.38 -16.57
C ARG A 491 18.74 14.61 -16.54
N ARG A 492 19.27 14.32 -15.35
CA ARG A 492 20.54 13.60 -15.15
C ARG A 492 20.38 12.08 -15.25
N ASP A 493 19.24 11.55 -14.79
CA ASP A 493 18.89 10.12 -14.84
C ASP A 493 17.46 9.95 -15.38
N PRO A 494 17.28 9.93 -16.73
CA PRO A 494 15.95 9.79 -17.33
C PRO A 494 15.25 8.45 -17.02
N ASN A 495 16.01 7.43 -16.59
CA ASN A 495 15.50 6.10 -16.23
C ASN A 495 15.09 5.97 -14.77
N GLY A 496 15.42 6.94 -13.93
CA GLY A 496 15.05 6.97 -12.52
C GLY A 496 13.54 6.97 -12.29
N ARG A 497 13.14 6.67 -11.05
CA ARG A 497 11.76 6.84 -10.56
C ARG A 497 11.71 8.07 -9.66
N PHE A 498 10.78 8.98 -9.90
CA PHE A 498 10.71 10.27 -9.23
C PHE A 498 9.43 10.40 -8.44
N HIS A 499 9.55 10.52 -7.12
CA HIS A 499 8.43 10.62 -6.19
C HIS A 499 8.54 11.86 -5.33
N LEU A 500 7.44 12.61 -5.25
CA LEU A 500 7.24 13.71 -4.33
C LEU A 500 6.18 13.33 -3.31
N LEU A 501 6.60 13.18 -2.05
CA LEU A 501 5.69 12.95 -0.94
C LEU A 501 5.41 14.27 -0.24
N VAL A 502 4.15 14.69 -0.23
CA VAL A 502 3.70 15.95 0.38
C VAL A 502 2.93 15.63 1.65
N LEU A 503 3.41 16.13 2.78
CA LEU A 503 2.76 15.95 4.07
C LEU A 503 2.29 17.32 4.58
N SER A 504 0.98 17.54 4.60
CA SER A 504 0.38 18.82 5.02
C SER A 504 -0.94 18.60 5.76
N ASP A 505 -1.28 19.50 6.68
CA ASP A 505 -2.52 19.50 7.44
C ASP A 505 -3.52 20.54 6.96
N GLY A 506 -3.21 21.34 5.92
CA GLY A 506 -4.05 22.46 5.60
C GLY A 506 -4.02 22.97 4.18
N LEU A 507 -4.79 24.05 4.00
CA LEU A 507 -4.90 24.81 2.79
C LEU A 507 -3.71 25.77 2.65
N ALA A 508 -3.29 26.01 1.42
CA ALA A 508 -2.31 27.04 1.14
C ALA A 508 -2.88 28.42 1.52
N THR A 509 -2.15 29.14 2.38
CA THR A 509 -2.55 30.49 2.83
C THR A 509 -1.65 31.58 2.27
N LYS A 510 -0.54 31.20 1.60
CA LYS A 510 0.49 32.14 1.10
C LYS A 510 1.16 31.60 -0.15
N GLY A 511 1.76 32.46 -0.94
CA GLY A 511 2.59 32.14 -2.10
C GLY A 511 1.80 31.86 -3.39
N LEU A 512 2.36 31.05 -4.25
CA LEU A 512 1.76 30.60 -5.51
C LEU A 512 0.41 29.90 -5.29
N ARG A 513 -0.34 29.73 -6.37
CA ARG A 513 -1.61 28.97 -6.40
C ARG A 513 -1.49 27.75 -7.29
N LEU A 514 -2.39 26.79 -7.14
CA LEU A 514 -2.44 25.59 -7.98
C LEU A 514 -2.47 25.92 -9.48
N GLY A 515 -3.20 26.96 -9.88
CA GLY A 515 -3.26 27.41 -11.27
C GLY A 515 -1.91 27.78 -11.88
N ASP A 516 -0.96 28.27 -11.07
CA ASP A 516 0.39 28.62 -11.53
C ASP A 516 1.23 27.38 -11.83
N LEU A 517 1.01 26.29 -11.08
CA LEU A 517 1.76 25.04 -11.14
C LEU A 517 1.08 23.92 -11.94
N ARG A 518 -0.23 23.98 -12.20
CA ARG A 518 -0.99 22.89 -12.83
C ARG A 518 -0.29 22.35 -14.09
N SER A 519 0.02 23.21 -15.04
CA SER A 519 0.66 22.78 -16.28
C SER A 519 2.09 22.24 -16.10
N VAL A 520 2.79 22.70 -15.06
CA VAL A 520 4.09 22.16 -14.68
C VAL A 520 3.92 20.74 -14.11
N ILE A 521 2.98 20.54 -13.19
CA ILE A 521 2.69 19.22 -12.62
C ILE A 521 2.29 18.24 -13.72
N GLU A 522 1.38 18.63 -14.63
CA GLU A 522 0.93 17.82 -15.77
C GLU A 522 2.08 17.31 -16.64
N ASN A 523 3.13 18.12 -16.83
CA ASN A 523 4.25 17.85 -17.73
C ASN A 523 5.57 17.48 -17.00
N SER A 524 5.55 17.36 -15.66
CA SER A 524 6.76 17.05 -14.87
C SER A 524 7.20 15.59 -14.97
N ASP A 525 6.26 14.67 -15.23
CA ASP A 525 6.44 13.22 -15.14
C ASP A 525 6.97 12.75 -13.77
N ILE A 526 6.49 13.41 -12.70
CA ILE A 526 6.81 13.11 -11.32
C ILE A 526 5.53 12.63 -10.63
N THR A 527 5.62 11.52 -9.92
CA THR A 527 4.51 11.03 -9.09
C THR A 527 4.41 11.87 -7.83
N ILE A 528 3.26 12.51 -7.60
CA ILE A 528 3.00 13.29 -6.39
C ILE A 528 2.01 12.53 -5.53
N THR A 529 2.41 12.28 -4.28
CA THR A 529 1.58 11.58 -3.29
C THR A 529 1.31 12.50 -2.11
N PRO A 530 0.16 13.19 -2.07
CA PRO A 530 -0.23 14.00 -0.93
C PRO A 530 -0.75 13.13 0.22
N ILE A 531 -0.34 13.48 1.43
CA ILE A 531 -0.84 12.93 2.69
C ILE A 531 -1.44 14.06 3.50
N ALA A 532 -2.75 13.99 3.71
CA ALA A 532 -3.48 14.95 4.53
C ALA A 532 -3.41 14.56 6.01
N TYR A 533 -2.99 15.46 6.87
CA TYR A 533 -2.88 15.25 8.32
C TYR A 533 -4.11 15.76 9.06
N GLY A 534 -4.79 14.86 9.78
CA GLY A 534 -5.91 15.23 10.64
C GLY A 534 -7.25 15.38 9.91
N ASP A 535 -8.24 15.95 10.62
CA ASP A 535 -9.57 16.24 10.04
C ASP A 535 -9.53 17.61 9.35
N VAL A 536 -9.01 17.63 8.13
CA VAL A 536 -8.70 18.84 7.38
C VAL A 536 -9.45 18.90 6.05
N ASN A 537 -9.58 20.09 5.51
CA ASN A 537 -10.08 20.28 4.15
C ASN A 537 -9.00 19.84 3.15
N ASP A 538 -9.07 18.60 2.69
CA ASP A 538 -8.11 18.01 1.76
C ASP A 538 -8.41 18.32 0.26
N GLY A 539 -9.28 19.29 -0.01
CA GLY A 539 -9.70 19.65 -1.38
C GLY A 539 -8.53 19.96 -2.29
N GLU A 540 -7.61 20.85 -1.86
CA GLU A 540 -6.41 21.21 -2.64
C GLU A 540 -5.47 20.00 -2.86
N LEU A 541 -5.26 19.20 -1.84
CA LEU A 541 -4.42 18.00 -1.94
C LEU A 541 -5.02 16.98 -2.91
N ARG A 542 -6.35 16.84 -2.96
CA ARG A 542 -7.05 16.01 -3.95
C ARG A 542 -6.89 16.56 -5.36
N GLU A 543 -6.97 17.87 -5.55
CA GLU A 543 -6.74 18.47 -6.86
C GLU A 543 -5.32 18.23 -7.35
N ILE A 544 -4.31 18.39 -6.48
CA ILE A 544 -2.91 18.07 -6.80
C ILE A 544 -2.77 16.60 -7.19
N ALA A 545 -3.33 15.69 -6.40
CA ALA A 545 -3.28 14.24 -6.69
C ALA A 545 -3.98 13.90 -8.01
N ALA A 546 -5.12 14.53 -8.30
CA ALA A 546 -5.90 14.28 -9.50
C ALA A 546 -5.17 14.68 -10.81
N ILE A 547 -4.20 15.59 -10.75
CA ILE A 547 -3.45 16.03 -11.92
C ILE A 547 -2.57 14.90 -12.47
N ARG A 548 -1.90 14.14 -11.60
CA ARG A 548 -0.94 13.10 -12.02
C ARG A 548 -1.07 11.79 -11.23
N GLU A 549 -2.22 11.14 -11.37
CA GLU A 549 -2.43 9.75 -10.94
C GLU A 549 -2.16 9.46 -9.44
N GLY A 550 -1.95 10.49 -8.65
CA GLY A 550 -1.78 10.35 -7.22
C GLY A 550 -3.08 9.96 -6.51
N ALA A 551 -2.99 9.25 -5.41
CA ALA A 551 -4.06 9.11 -4.45
C ALA A 551 -3.79 10.04 -3.27
N VAL A 552 -4.79 10.75 -2.78
CA VAL A 552 -4.68 11.42 -1.48
C VAL A 552 -4.90 10.39 -0.40
N TYR A 553 -3.93 10.25 0.46
CA TYR A 553 -4.07 9.42 1.64
C TYR A 553 -4.47 10.31 2.82
N ARG A 554 -5.58 9.98 3.47
CA ARG A 554 -5.96 10.64 4.72
C ARG A 554 -5.22 9.99 5.88
N GLY A 555 -4.34 10.74 6.48
CA GLY A 555 -3.68 10.36 7.73
C GLY A 555 -4.57 10.73 8.92
N ASP A 556 -5.46 9.81 9.36
CA ASP A 556 -5.86 9.84 10.76
C ASP A 556 -4.55 9.85 11.58
N PRO A 557 -4.38 10.76 12.56
CA PRO A 557 -3.19 10.79 13.42
C PRO A 557 -2.77 9.43 13.96
N LYS A 558 -3.71 8.53 14.18
CA LYS A 558 -3.47 7.15 14.65
C LYS A 558 -3.08 6.18 13.52
N ARG A 559 -3.28 6.54 12.24
CA ARG A 559 -3.04 5.68 11.07
C ARG A 559 -1.91 6.15 10.16
N ILE A 560 -1.34 7.31 10.42
CA ILE A 560 -0.33 7.90 9.55
C ILE A 560 0.96 7.07 9.48
N LEU A 561 1.38 6.48 10.59
CA LEU A 561 2.57 5.63 10.66
C LEU A 561 2.47 4.42 9.74
N PRO A 562 1.38 3.61 9.79
CA PRO A 562 1.18 2.51 8.85
C PRO A 562 1.16 3.00 7.40
N LEU A 563 0.42 4.05 7.13
CA LEU A 563 0.25 4.58 5.79
C LEU A 563 1.58 5.00 5.16
N ILE A 564 2.38 5.75 5.89
CA ILE A 564 3.71 6.17 5.42
C ILE A 564 4.62 4.95 5.26
N ASN A 565 4.63 4.03 6.22
CA ASN A 565 5.41 2.81 6.10
C ASN A 565 4.99 1.97 4.88
N ASP A 566 3.69 1.83 4.62
CA ASP A 566 3.16 1.10 3.47
C ASP A 566 3.53 1.78 2.14
N LEU A 567 3.44 3.11 2.07
CA LEU A 567 3.88 3.88 0.90
C LEU A 567 5.37 3.71 0.64
N PHE A 568 6.20 3.78 1.68
CA PHE A 568 7.64 3.58 1.54
C PHE A 568 8.01 2.12 1.21
N GLN A 569 7.22 1.16 1.64
CA GLN A 569 7.46 -0.24 1.26
C GLN A 569 6.99 -0.56 -0.17
N THR A 570 5.99 0.13 -0.70
CA THR A 570 5.38 -0.19 -2.00
C THR A 570 5.85 0.72 -3.13
N ALA A 571 5.86 2.02 -2.90
CA ALA A 571 6.13 3.01 -3.93
C ALA A 571 7.59 3.51 -3.90
N LEU A 572 8.27 3.32 -2.79
CA LEU A 572 9.62 3.82 -2.50
C LEU A 572 10.49 2.68 -1.97
#